data_1bf794a23c1e8bce66911b85a5ca8bc7
#
_entry.id   1bf794a23c1e8bce66911b85a5ca8bc7
#
_cell.length_a   1.000
_cell.length_b   1.000
_cell.length_c   1.000
_cell.angle_alpha   90.00
_cell.angle_beta   90.00
_cell.angle_gamma   90.00
#
_symmetry.space_group_name_H-M   'P 1'
#
loop_
_entity.id
_entity.type
_entity.pdbx_description
1 polymer ?
#
loop_
_entity_poly.entity_id
_entity_poly.type
_entity_poly.pdbx_seq_one_letter_code
_entity_poly.pdbx_strand_id
1 'polypeptide(L)'
;KLNKILKTSRVGVGQDNIEIRATSFTSCANDFVGDCDKIATTINAHNSLIIFVIKKNVSVLRKLYDWLYNQNVDPVYGYIDTPMLLIDDEADNASVNTRKEETDPTKTNQLIRKICNVFKNSTYVGFTATPFANVFIDPDSVDSMKRADLFPEHFIYTLPTPSSYIGAKRIFYEDGDRYGNLRYINDIVEPDYSSEEYQDAVVTDIDSLNNGGFYYKHTKYWHGILPKSLHDSILCYFLANVVRDLRGNSSSARSMLINISRFVTVQKYIKEWVDKEYD
;
A
#
# COMPACT_ATOMS: atom_id res chain seq x y z
N LYS A 1 -12.46 5.28 9.28
CA LYS A 1 -13.39 5.17 8.13
C LYS A 1 -14.45 4.10 8.36
N LEU A 2 -14.10 2.88 8.79
CA LEU A 2 -15.04 1.78 9.00
C LEU A 2 -16.16 2.16 9.97
N ASN A 3 -15.85 2.75 11.12
CA ASN A 3 -16.87 3.21 12.09
C ASN A 3 -17.83 4.25 11.49
N LYS A 4 -17.34 5.09 10.58
CA LYS A 4 -18.20 6.06 9.88
C LYS A 4 -19.11 5.35 8.88
N ILE A 5 -18.60 4.37 8.17
CA ILE A 5 -19.37 3.55 7.23
C ILE A 5 -20.47 2.79 7.98
N LEU A 6 -20.12 2.09 9.04
CA LEU A 6 -21.06 1.31 9.83
C LEU A 6 -22.15 2.18 10.52
N LYS A 7 -21.80 3.38 10.98
CA LYS A 7 -22.76 4.29 11.64
C LYS A 7 -23.68 5.00 10.66
N THR A 8 -23.20 5.30 9.45
CA THR A 8 -23.97 6.09 8.48
C THR A 8 -24.73 5.24 7.48
N SER A 9 -24.53 3.93 7.50
CA SER A 9 -25.15 2.96 6.56
C SER A 9 -25.00 3.36 5.08
N ARG A 10 -23.95 4.10 4.74
CA ARG A 10 -23.76 4.61 3.37
C ARG A 10 -23.22 3.56 2.43
N VAL A 11 -22.28 2.75 2.91
CA VAL A 11 -21.64 1.64 2.17
C VAL A 11 -21.19 0.60 3.18
N GLY A 12 -21.35 -0.67 2.85
CA GLY A 12 -20.81 -1.78 3.62
C GLY A 12 -21.87 -2.60 4.38
N VAL A 13 -21.40 -3.33 5.37
CA VAL A 13 -22.23 -4.27 6.14
C VAL A 13 -23.34 -3.53 6.90
N GLY A 14 -24.56 -4.04 6.74
CA GLY A 14 -25.76 -3.47 7.40
C GLY A 14 -26.45 -2.36 6.62
N GLN A 15 -26.00 -2.07 5.37
CA GLN A 15 -26.66 -1.07 4.53
C GLN A 15 -28.03 -1.55 4.02
N ASP A 16 -28.06 -2.77 3.49
CA ASP A 16 -29.25 -3.35 2.87
C ASP A 16 -30.05 -4.24 3.82
N ASN A 17 -29.46 -4.64 4.95
CA ASN A 17 -30.10 -5.46 5.97
C ASN A 17 -29.75 -4.96 7.36
N ILE A 18 -30.70 -4.30 8.01
CA ILE A 18 -30.57 -3.71 9.37
C ILE A 18 -30.39 -4.80 10.43
N GLU A 19 -30.80 -6.04 10.16
CA GLU A 19 -30.65 -7.15 11.09
C GLU A 19 -29.22 -7.66 11.19
N ILE A 20 -28.39 -7.43 10.16
CA ILE A 20 -26.97 -7.78 10.20
C ILE A 20 -26.20 -6.71 10.97
N ARG A 21 -25.97 -6.98 12.24
CA ARG A 21 -25.13 -6.12 13.09
C ARG A 21 -23.67 -6.56 13.02
N ALA A 22 -22.79 -5.58 12.87
CA ALA A 22 -21.36 -5.80 12.94
C ALA A 22 -20.77 -5.12 14.19
N THR A 23 -19.94 -5.86 14.91
CA THR A 23 -19.14 -5.35 16.01
C THR A 23 -17.70 -5.14 15.55
N SER A 24 -17.15 -3.95 15.77
CA SER A 24 -15.76 -3.66 15.45
C SER A 24 -14.94 -3.43 16.71
N PHE A 25 -13.84 -4.15 16.85
CA PHE A 25 -12.86 -3.97 17.93
C PHE A 25 -11.74 -2.98 17.55
N THR A 26 -11.80 -2.40 16.35
CA THR A 26 -10.86 -1.41 15.85
C THR A 26 -11.59 -0.14 15.43
N SER A 27 -10.88 0.99 15.39
CA SER A 27 -11.46 2.28 15.01
C SER A 27 -10.49 3.09 14.14
N CYS A 28 -10.95 4.22 13.60
CA CYS A 28 -10.09 5.16 12.86
C CYS A 28 -8.96 5.76 13.72
N ALA A 29 -9.16 5.81 15.04
CA ALA A 29 -8.20 6.37 15.98
C ALA A 29 -7.28 5.30 16.60
N ASN A 30 -7.79 4.07 16.73
CA ASN A 30 -7.09 3.00 17.45
C ASN A 30 -7.06 1.73 16.62
N ASP A 31 -5.87 1.24 16.36
CA ASP A 31 -5.62 -0.10 15.85
C ASP A 31 -5.90 -1.16 16.92
N PHE A 32 -5.80 -2.45 16.60
CA PHE A 32 -5.98 -3.50 17.60
C PHE A 32 -4.87 -3.41 18.65
N VAL A 33 -5.23 -2.97 19.85
CA VAL A 33 -4.26 -2.68 20.94
C VAL A 33 -3.85 -3.94 21.67
N GLY A 34 -4.65 -5.03 21.54
CA GLY A 34 -4.33 -6.34 22.13
C GLY A 34 -4.28 -6.35 23.65
N ASP A 35 -4.97 -5.41 24.31
CA ASP A 35 -5.22 -5.47 25.75
C ASP A 35 -6.21 -6.62 25.99
N CYS A 36 -5.68 -7.84 25.94
CA CYS A 36 -6.43 -9.08 26.05
C CYS A 36 -7.26 -9.13 27.33
N ASP A 37 -6.80 -8.45 28.38
CA ASP A 37 -7.49 -8.38 29.68
C ASP A 37 -8.72 -7.47 29.66
N LYS A 38 -8.87 -6.61 28.65
CA LYS A 38 -10.02 -5.69 28.53
C LYS A 38 -11.07 -6.17 27.52
N ILE A 39 -10.73 -7.11 26.64
CA ILE A 39 -11.70 -7.73 25.75
C ILE A 39 -12.21 -8.99 26.45
N ALA A 40 -13.10 -8.80 27.41
CA ALA A 40 -13.65 -9.90 28.23
C ALA A 40 -14.63 -10.82 27.46
N THR A 41 -14.73 -10.68 26.13
CA THR A 41 -15.67 -11.47 25.31
C THR A 41 -14.93 -12.29 24.27
N THR A 42 -15.31 -13.54 24.15
CA THR A 42 -14.83 -14.44 23.10
C THR A 42 -15.63 -14.25 21.80
N ILE A 43 -15.04 -14.61 20.65
CA ILE A 43 -15.73 -14.62 19.35
C ILE A 43 -17.04 -15.39 19.44
N ASN A 44 -17.02 -16.55 20.06
CA ASN A 44 -18.20 -17.42 20.19
C ASN A 44 -19.33 -16.83 21.08
N ALA A 45 -19.05 -15.84 21.90
CA ALA A 45 -20.05 -15.13 22.70
C ALA A 45 -20.84 -14.07 21.90
N HIS A 46 -20.40 -13.74 20.68
CA HIS A 46 -21.03 -12.78 19.82
C HIS A 46 -21.94 -13.45 18.77
N ASN A 47 -23.22 -13.14 18.79
CA ASN A 47 -24.17 -13.53 17.72
C ASN A 47 -24.15 -12.55 16.53
N SER A 48 -23.09 -11.77 16.39
CA SER A 48 -22.97 -10.75 15.34
C SER A 48 -21.66 -10.89 14.59
N LEU A 49 -21.63 -10.38 13.36
CA LEU A 49 -20.41 -10.29 12.56
C LEU A 49 -19.36 -9.45 13.31
N ILE A 50 -18.17 -9.99 13.48
CA ILE A 50 -17.03 -9.26 14.06
C ILE A 50 -16.13 -8.78 12.95
N ILE A 51 -15.74 -7.51 12.97
CA ILE A 51 -14.87 -6.90 11.97
C ILE A 51 -13.62 -6.32 12.65
N PHE A 52 -12.46 -6.69 12.13
CA PHE A 52 -11.18 -6.07 12.45
C PHE A 52 -10.63 -5.35 11.22
N VAL A 53 -10.26 -4.09 11.36
CA VAL A 53 -9.49 -3.34 10.35
C VAL A 53 -8.18 -2.93 11.00
N ILE A 54 -7.11 -3.59 10.62
CA ILE A 54 -5.81 -3.47 11.28
C ILE A 54 -4.73 -3.07 10.29
N LYS A 55 -3.64 -2.52 10.80
CA LYS A 55 -2.42 -2.32 10.00
C LYS A 55 -1.67 -3.63 9.84
N LYS A 56 -1.20 -3.89 8.65
CA LYS A 56 -0.38 -5.06 8.31
C LYS A 56 1.05 -4.88 8.83
N ASN A 57 1.23 -4.90 10.14
CA ASN A 57 2.53 -4.89 10.79
C ASN A 57 2.66 -5.98 11.85
N VAL A 58 3.90 -6.41 12.10
CA VAL A 58 4.22 -7.53 12.98
C VAL A 58 3.66 -7.37 14.39
N SER A 59 3.69 -6.15 14.95
CA SER A 59 3.23 -5.92 16.33
C SER A 59 1.71 -6.10 16.45
N VAL A 60 0.94 -5.52 15.53
CA VAL A 60 -0.52 -5.60 15.54
C VAL A 60 -1.00 -7.01 15.22
N LEU A 61 -0.41 -7.64 14.19
CA LEU A 61 -0.74 -9.03 13.81
C LEU A 61 -0.44 -10.01 14.94
N ARG A 62 0.66 -9.81 15.67
CA ARG A 62 1.00 -10.64 16.83
C ARG A 62 -0.02 -10.50 17.94
N LYS A 63 -0.40 -9.28 18.30
CA LYS A 63 -1.41 -9.05 19.33
C LYS A 63 -2.75 -9.68 18.97
N LEU A 64 -3.16 -9.56 17.69
CA LEU A 64 -4.38 -10.22 17.22
C LEU A 64 -4.26 -11.74 17.31
N TYR A 65 -3.14 -12.32 16.85
CA TYR A 65 -2.89 -13.75 16.93
C TYR A 65 -2.91 -14.25 18.39
N ASP A 66 -2.21 -13.55 19.29
CA ASP A 66 -2.14 -13.93 20.70
C ASP A 66 -3.52 -13.89 21.35
N TRP A 67 -4.34 -12.89 21.07
CA TRP A 67 -5.72 -12.81 21.54
C TRP A 67 -6.59 -13.94 20.97
N LEU A 68 -6.51 -14.21 19.67
CA LEU A 68 -7.24 -15.31 19.04
C LEU A 68 -6.85 -16.65 19.66
N TYR A 69 -5.56 -16.91 19.77
CA TYR A 69 -5.04 -18.18 20.25
C TYR A 69 -5.34 -18.42 21.74
N ASN A 70 -5.07 -17.43 22.59
CA ASN A 70 -5.15 -17.62 24.04
C ASN A 70 -6.58 -17.54 24.59
N GLN A 71 -7.48 -16.83 23.92
CA GLN A 71 -8.82 -16.58 24.46
C GLN A 71 -9.96 -17.20 23.64
N ASN A 72 -9.72 -17.61 22.42
CA ASN A 72 -10.78 -18.02 21.50
C ASN A 72 -10.61 -19.43 20.96
N VAL A 73 -9.42 -20.00 20.97
CA VAL A 73 -9.19 -21.39 20.56
C VAL A 73 -9.80 -22.32 21.58
N ASP A 74 -10.61 -23.26 21.10
CA ASP A 74 -11.16 -24.31 21.98
C ASP A 74 -10.04 -25.23 22.45
N PRO A 75 -9.86 -25.43 23.76
CA PRO A 75 -8.76 -26.21 24.30
C PRO A 75 -8.85 -27.73 23.98
N VAL A 76 -10.03 -28.23 23.63
CA VAL A 76 -10.25 -29.63 23.28
C VAL A 76 -9.99 -29.88 21.80
N TYR A 77 -10.51 -29.00 20.95
CA TYR A 77 -10.43 -29.14 19.50
C TYR A 77 -9.21 -28.46 18.89
N GLY A 78 -8.62 -27.47 19.56
CA GLY A 78 -7.42 -26.76 19.09
C GLY A 78 -7.66 -25.74 17.98
N TYR A 79 -8.90 -25.33 17.74
CA TYR A 79 -9.28 -24.31 16.74
C TYR A 79 -10.50 -23.50 17.18
N ILE A 80 -10.76 -22.40 16.42
CA ILE A 80 -11.96 -21.58 16.54
C ILE A 80 -12.98 -22.08 15.49
N ASP A 81 -14.17 -22.50 15.90
CA ASP A 81 -15.20 -23.09 14.99
C ASP A 81 -16.11 -22.02 14.33
N THR A 82 -15.73 -20.77 14.36
CA THR A 82 -16.39 -19.70 13.63
C THR A 82 -15.69 -19.46 12.30
N PRO A 83 -16.41 -19.37 11.17
CA PRO A 83 -15.79 -19.06 9.88
C PRO A 83 -15.12 -17.70 9.86
N MET A 84 -13.95 -17.60 9.21
CA MET A 84 -13.17 -16.37 9.12
C MET A 84 -12.87 -16.03 7.66
N LEU A 85 -13.03 -14.75 7.30
CA LEU A 85 -12.56 -14.17 6.05
C LEU A 85 -11.46 -13.16 6.36
N LEU A 86 -10.26 -13.40 5.85
CA LEU A 86 -9.14 -12.46 5.90
C LEU A 86 -8.99 -11.80 4.54
N ILE A 87 -9.15 -10.48 4.51
CA ILE A 87 -8.93 -9.65 3.33
C ILE A 87 -7.61 -8.92 3.53
N ASP A 88 -6.66 -9.16 2.64
CA ASP A 88 -5.31 -8.58 2.67
C ASP A 88 -5.14 -7.57 1.54
N ASP A 89 -5.11 -6.30 1.88
CA ASP A 89 -4.86 -5.22 0.92
C ASP A 89 -3.36 -5.07 0.69
N GLU A 90 -2.95 -4.78 -0.56
CA GLU A 90 -1.55 -4.78 -0.99
C GLU A 90 -0.87 -6.13 -0.66
N ALA A 91 -1.48 -7.23 -1.11
CA ALA A 91 -1.04 -8.58 -0.77
C ALA A 91 0.33 -8.95 -1.32
N ASP A 92 0.82 -8.25 -2.34
CA ASP A 92 2.19 -8.34 -2.86
C ASP A 92 3.23 -7.69 -1.94
N ASN A 93 2.79 -6.84 -1.01
CA ASN A 93 3.67 -6.14 -0.08
C ASN A 93 3.64 -6.77 1.33
N ALA A 94 4.77 -7.24 1.81
CA ALA A 94 5.02 -7.83 3.12
C ALA A 94 4.30 -9.17 3.41
N SER A 95 3.27 -9.57 2.64
CA SER A 95 2.55 -10.82 2.83
C SER A 95 3.25 -11.97 2.11
N VAL A 96 3.90 -11.70 0.98
CA VAL A 96 4.69 -12.70 0.25
C VAL A 96 5.99 -13.01 0.99
N ASN A 97 6.35 -14.28 1.03
CA ASN A 97 7.63 -14.69 1.56
C ASN A 97 8.75 -14.36 0.56
N THR A 98 9.56 -13.34 0.87
CA THR A 98 10.70 -12.91 0.03
C THR A 98 12.01 -13.61 0.41
N ARG A 99 11.99 -14.55 1.35
CA ARG A 99 13.16 -15.29 1.77
C ARG A 99 13.33 -16.58 0.96
N LYS A 100 14.56 -17.08 0.91
CA LYS A 100 14.85 -18.37 0.27
C LYS A 100 14.09 -19.50 1.00
N GLU A 101 13.68 -20.51 0.25
CA GLU A 101 12.88 -21.66 0.72
C GLU A 101 13.43 -22.35 1.96
N GLU A 102 14.76 -22.40 2.11
CA GLU A 102 15.45 -23.02 3.24
C GLU A 102 15.43 -22.17 4.53
N THR A 103 14.91 -20.94 4.48
CA THR A 103 14.88 -20.02 5.62
C THR A 103 13.47 -19.81 6.14
N ASP A 104 13.36 -19.38 7.41
CA ASP A 104 12.07 -19.01 7.98
C ASP A 104 11.39 -17.91 7.15
N PRO A 105 10.07 -18.04 6.88
CA PRO A 105 9.32 -17.00 6.18
C PRO A 105 9.37 -15.64 6.92
N THR A 106 9.02 -14.58 6.22
CA THR A 106 8.95 -13.25 6.86
C THR A 106 7.98 -13.28 8.05
N LYS A 107 8.26 -12.49 9.08
CA LYS A 107 7.42 -12.46 10.30
C LYS A 107 5.96 -12.09 10.01
N THR A 108 5.72 -11.24 9.00
CA THR A 108 4.36 -10.86 8.58
C THR A 108 3.65 -12.05 7.93
N ASN A 109 4.28 -12.73 6.97
CA ASN A 109 3.74 -13.93 6.33
C ASN A 109 3.40 -15.00 7.36
N GLN A 110 4.34 -15.31 8.26
CA GLN A 110 4.13 -16.28 9.35
C GLN A 110 2.89 -15.96 10.20
N LEU A 111 2.71 -14.69 10.56
CA LEU A 111 1.58 -14.27 11.42
C LEU A 111 0.25 -14.34 10.68
N ILE A 112 0.19 -13.95 9.42
CA ILE A 112 -1.01 -14.09 8.58
C ILE A 112 -1.41 -15.57 8.49
N ARG A 113 -0.47 -16.44 8.17
CA ARG A 113 -0.70 -17.91 8.11
C ARG A 113 -1.13 -18.47 9.45
N LYS A 114 -0.52 -18.04 10.56
CA LYS A 114 -0.92 -18.47 11.91
C LYS A 114 -2.34 -18.02 12.23
N ILE A 115 -2.72 -16.77 11.89
CA ILE A 115 -4.08 -16.26 12.09
C ILE A 115 -5.09 -17.10 11.29
N CYS A 116 -4.81 -17.41 10.02
CA CYS A 116 -5.68 -18.29 9.23
C CYS A 116 -5.83 -19.68 9.86
N ASN A 117 -4.74 -20.20 10.40
CA ASN A 117 -4.66 -21.59 10.90
C ASN A 117 -5.30 -21.82 12.28
N VAL A 118 -5.61 -20.78 13.05
CA VAL A 118 -6.35 -20.95 14.32
C VAL A 118 -7.85 -21.15 14.09
N PHE A 119 -8.36 -20.92 12.88
CA PHE A 119 -9.75 -21.16 12.53
C PHE A 119 -9.90 -22.51 11.81
N LYS A 120 -10.98 -23.22 12.10
CA LYS A 120 -11.35 -24.45 11.39
C LYS A 120 -11.61 -24.18 9.91
N ASN A 121 -12.34 -23.11 9.63
CA ASN A 121 -12.70 -22.66 8.30
C ASN A 121 -12.20 -21.22 8.12
N SER A 122 -11.17 -21.04 7.33
CA SER A 122 -10.63 -19.72 6.98
C SER A 122 -10.54 -19.53 5.47
N THR A 123 -10.87 -18.35 5.01
CA THR A 123 -10.69 -17.92 3.64
C THR A 123 -9.74 -16.73 3.61
N TYR A 124 -8.71 -16.81 2.78
CA TYR A 124 -7.78 -15.72 2.52
C TYR A 124 -8.05 -15.13 1.14
N VAL A 125 -8.21 -13.81 1.06
CA VAL A 125 -8.37 -13.07 -0.20
C VAL A 125 -7.37 -11.94 -0.25
N GLY A 126 -6.41 -12.02 -1.16
CA GLY A 126 -5.45 -10.96 -1.42
C GLY A 126 -5.95 -9.98 -2.49
N PHE A 127 -5.85 -8.68 -2.21
CA PHE A 127 -6.05 -7.62 -3.19
C PHE A 127 -4.70 -7.01 -3.54
N THR A 128 -4.39 -6.88 -4.82
CA THR A 128 -3.15 -6.24 -5.28
C THR A 128 -3.33 -5.68 -6.69
N ALA A 129 -2.60 -4.61 -6.99
CA ALA A 129 -2.47 -4.08 -8.35
C ALA A 129 -1.37 -4.81 -9.14
N THR A 130 -0.46 -5.54 -8.44
CA THR A 130 0.73 -6.19 -9.00
C THR A 130 0.84 -7.63 -8.53
N PRO A 131 0.02 -8.58 -9.07
CA PRO A 131 -0.10 -9.94 -8.55
C PRO A 131 1.12 -10.83 -8.82
N PHE A 132 2.16 -10.32 -9.49
CA PHE A 132 3.29 -11.12 -9.93
C PHE A 132 3.99 -11.86 -8.79
N ALA A 133 4.22 -11.19 -7.67
CA ALA A 133 4.87 -11.81 -6.51
C ALA A 133 4.04 -12.96 -5.91
N ASN A 134 2.71 -12.86 -5.97
CA ASN A 134 1.80 -13.89 -5.46
C ASN A 134 1.69 -15.09 -6.41
N VAL A 135 1.74 -14.85 -7.72
CA VAL A 135 1.63 -15.91 -8.76
C VAL A 135 2.90 -16.76 -8.81
N PHE A 136 4.05 -16.17 -8.50
CA PHE A 136 5.34 -16.88 -8.51
C PHE A 136 5.67 -17.60 -7.20
N ILE A 137 4.76 -17.60 -6.22
CA ILE A 137 4.89 -18.49 -5.07
C ILE A 137 4.76 -19.92 -5.57
N ASP A 138 5.74 -20.78 -5.22
CA ASP A 138 5.65 -22.20 -5.56
C ASP A 138 4.55 -22.87 -4.71
N PRO A 139 3.48 -23.42 -5.34
CA PRO A 139 2.37 -24.03 -4.61
C PRO A 139 2.79 -25.27 -3.82
N ASP A 140 3.87 -25.93 -4.25
CA ASP A 140 4.38 -27.17 -3.63
C ASP A 140 5.46 -26.87 -2.56
N SER A 141 5.87 -25.61 -2.42
CA SER A 141 6.89 -25.24 -1.44
C SER A 141 6.37 -25.38 -0.02
N VAL A 142 7.10 -26.14 0.78
CA VAL A 142 6.82 -26.34 2.21
C VAL A 142 8.00 -25.79 3.00
N ASP A 143 7.79 -24.64 3.60
CA ASP A 143 8.79 -24.02 4.46
C ASP A 143 8.89 -24.65 5.87
N SER A 144 9.66 -24.03 6.74
CA SER A 144 9.85 -24.50 8.14
C SER A 144 8.53 -24.63 8.94
N MET A 145 7.44 -23.98 8.49
CA MET A 145 6.12 -24.12 9.08
C MET A 145 5.39 -25.41 8.66
N LYS A 146 5.95 -26.19 7.74
CA LYS A 146 5.37 -27.44 7.19
C LYS A 146 3.95 -27.25 6.65
N ARG A 147 3.65 -26.10 6.06
CA ARG A 147 2.34 -25.74 5.51
C ARG A 147 2.53 -24.91 4.23
N ALA A 148 1.58 -24.98 3.31
CA ALA A 148 1.57 -24.20 2.10
C ALA A 148 1.64 -22.69 2.39
N ASP A 149 2.35 -21.94 1.56
CA ASP A 149 2.39 -20.48 1.60
C ASP A 149 1.06 -19.88 1.13
N LEU A 150 0.96 -18.55 1.09
CA LEU A 150 -0.23 -17.81 0.67
C LEU A 150 -0.38 -17.78 -0.86
N PHE A 151 -0.23 -18.93 -1.49
CA PHE A 151 -0.46 -19.07 -2.94
C PHE A 151 -1.97 -18.95 -3.26
N PRO A 152 -2.36 -18.24 -4.33
CA PRO A 152 -3.76 -18.09 -4.75
C PRO A 152 -4.27 -19.37 -5.42
N GLU A 153 -4.56 -20.40 -4.62
CA GLU A 153 -4.89 -21.75 -5.09
C GLU A 153 -6.23 -21.83 -5.84
N HIS A 154 -7.24 -21.07 -5.40
CA HIS A 154 -8.60 -21.26 -5.89
C HIS A 154 -8.97 -20.34 -7.05
N PHE A 155 -8.48 -19.09 -7.07
CA PHE A 155 -8.76 -18.15 -8.14
C PHE A 155 -7.79 -16.97 -8.19
N ILE A 156 -7.64 -16.44 -9.40
CA ILE A 156 -7.08 -15.12 -9.67
C ILE A 156 -8.13 -14.40 -10.53
N TYR A 157 -8.63 -13.28 -10.01
CA TYR A 157 -9.68 -12.53 -10.70
C TYR A 157 -9.21 -11.11 -10.99
N THR A 158 -9.16 -10.75 -12.27
CA THR A 158 -8.83 -9.40 -12.71
C THR A 158 -10.10 -8.57 -12.84
N LEU A 159 -10.19 -7.49 -12.06
CA LEU A 159 -11.32 -6.57 -12.16
C LEU A 159 -11.32 -5.87 -13.53
N PRO A 160 -12.49 -5.71 -14.17
CA PRO A 160 -12.59 -4.96 -15.42
C PRO A 160 -12.19 -3.49 -15.18
N THR A 161 -11.43 -2.93 -16.11
CA THR A 161 -11.02 -1.52 -16.05
C THR A 161 -12.26 -0.60 -16.20
N PRO A 162 -12.55 0.29 -15.25
CA PRO A 162 -13.64 1.24 -15.40
C PRO A 162 -13.43 2.16 -16.61
N SER A 163 -14.51 2.48 -17.33
CA SER A 163 -14.45 3.33 -18.53
C SER A 163 -13.91 4.74 -18.26
N SER A 164 -14.11 5.23 -17.04
CA SER A 164 -13.60 6.55 -16.59
C SER A 164 -12.12 6.54 -16.17
N TYR A 165 -11.49 5.35 -16.05
CA TYR A 165 -10.12 5.23 -15.61
C TYR A 165 -9.13 5.62 -16.71
N ILE A 166 -8.21 6.52 -16.38
CA ILE A 166 -7.12 6.96 -17.27
C ILE A 166 -5.85 6.23 -16.81
N GLY A 167 -5.61 5.06 -17.39
CA GLY A 167 -4.47 4.22 -17.04
C GLY A 167 -3.39 4.19 -18.12
N ALA A 168 -2.42 3.31 -17.93
CA ALA A 168 -1.24 3.17 -18.77
C ALA A 168 -1.58 3.01 -20.26
N LYS A 169 -2.59 2.22 -20.60
CA LYS A 169 -3.00 2.01 -22.00
C LYS A 169 -3.40 3.31 -22.69
N ARG A 170 -4.12 4.19 -21.99
CA ARG A 170 -4.56 5.47 -22.58
C ARG A 170 -3.46 6.53 -22.67
N ILE A 171 -2.43 6.43 -21.82
CA ILE A 171 -1.36 7.43 -21.70
C ILE A 171 -0.13 7.03 -22.49
N PHE A 172 0.32 5.77 -22.37
CA PHE A 172 1.65 5.35 -22.85
C PHE A 172 1.62 4.59 -24.16
N TYR A 173 0.46 4.11 -24.62
CA TYR A 173 0.35 3.47 -25.93
C TYR A 173 0.07 4.51 -27.01
N GLU A 174 0.64 4.37 -28.18
CA GLU A 174 0.52 5.31 -29.29
C GLU A 174 -0.93 5.50 -29.77
N ASP A 175 -1.76 4.45 -29.67
CA ASP A 175 -3.19 4.46 -29.96
C ASP A 175 -4.04 5.00 -28.78
N GLY A 176 -3.41 5.33 -27.68
CA GLY A 176 -4.08 5.86 -26.49
C GLY A 176 -4.59 7.29 -26.70
N ASP A 177 -5.83 7.57 -26.33
CA ASP A 177 -6.48 8.88 -26.50
C ASP A 177 -5.84 10.00 -25.66
N ARG A 178 -4.93 9.67 -24.75
CA ARG A 178 -4.15 10.59 -23.91
C ARG A 178 -2.67 10.62 -24.21
N TYR A 179 -2.18 9.83 -25.15
CA TYR A 179 -0.77 9.76 -25.52
C TYR A 179 -0.18 11.14 -25.87
N GLY A 180 -0.93 11.98 -26.59
CA GLY A 180 -0.52 13.34 -26.93
C GLY A 180 -0.33 14.28 -25.74
N ASN A 181 -0.77 13.91 -24.54
CA ASN A 181 -0.54 14.69 -23.31
C ASN A 181 0.76 14.34 -22.61
N LEU A 182 1.39 13.23 -22.98
CA LEU A 182 2.68 12.82 -22.43
C LEU A 182 3.77 13.79 -22.86
N ARG A 183 4.63 14.15 -21.92
CA ARG A 183 5.82 14.98 -22.17
C ARG A 183 7.04 14.27 -21.63
N TYR A 184 8.04 14.13 -22.48
CA TYR A 184 9.33 13.57 -22.08
C TYR A 184 10.14 14.67 -21.40
N ILE A 185 10.81 14.31 -20.32
CA ILE A 185 11.75 15.15 -19.60
C ILE A 185 13.13 14.88 -20.20
N ASN A 186 13.83 15.93 -20.64
CA ASN A 186 15.16 15.85 -21.25
C ASN A 186 16.21 16.70 -20.55
N ASP A 187 15.87 17.30 -19.43
CA ASP A 187 16.75 18.14 -18.61
C ASP A 187 17.18 17.43 -17.31
N ILE A 188 17.06 16.10 -17.25
CA ILE A 188 17.67 15.27 -16.24
C ILE A 188 19.06 14.89 -16.71
N VAL A 189 20.06 15.15 -15.87
CA VAL A 189 21.45 14.82 -16.17
C VAL A 189 21.67 13.33 -15.92
N GLU A 190 22.23 12.63 -16.93
CA GLU A 190 22.77 11.29 -16.77
C GLU A 190 24.31 11.40 -16.65
N PRO A 191 24.85 11.27 -15.45
CA PRO A 191 26.30 11.30 -15.26
C PRO A 191 26.94 10.02 -15.81
N ASP A 192 28.21 10.08 -16.12
CA ASP A 192 29.00 8.88 -16.34
C ASP A 192 29.22 8.15 -15.01
N TYR A 193 28.36 7.16 -14.75
CA TYR A 193 28.37 6.35 -13.53
C TYR A 193 29.65 5.53 -13.35
N SER A 194 30.45 5.37 -14.39
CA SER A 194 31.74 4.65 -14.37
C SER A 194 32.92 5.56 -14.03
N SER A 195 32.74 6.88 -14.07
CA SER A 195 33.84 7.82 -13.79
C SER A 195 34.29 7.77 -12.33
N GLU A 196 35.59 7.89 -12.10
CA GLU A 196 36.16 7.98 -10.75
C GLU A 196 35.60 9.21 -10.01
N GLU A 197 35.42 10.32 -10.71
CA GLU A 197 34.83 11.55 -10.19
C GLU A 197 33.41 11.31 -9.62
N TYR A 198 32.57 10.54 -10.32
CA TYR A 198 31.25 10.17 -9.82
C TYR A 198 31.33 9.24 -8.61
N GLN A 199 32.22 8.25 -8.62
CA GLN A 199 32.39 7.29 -7.53
C GLN A 199 32.88 7.99 -6.26
N ASP A 200 33.85 8.87 -6.36
CA ASP A 200 34.39 9.63 -5.24
C ASP A 200 33.37 10.61 -4.65
N ALA A 201 32.60 11.29 -5.48
CA ALA A 201 31.63 12.25 -5.02
C ALA A 201 30.36 11.58 -4.42
N VAL A 202 30.01 10.38 -4.83
CA VAL A 202 28.98 9.58 -4.14
C VAL A 202 29.39 9.28 -2.70
N VAL A 203 30.69 9.19 -2.42
CA VAL A 203 31.24 8.90 -1.08
C VAL A 203 31.47 10.18 -0.26
N THR A 204 31.89 11.27 -0.88
CA THR A 204 32.37 12.47 -0.17
C THR A 204 31.42 13.66 -0.24
N ASP A 205 30.99 14.08 -1.41
CA ASP A 205 30.13 15.25 -1.59
C ASP A 205 29.46 15.25 -2.96
N ILE A 206 28.20 14.84 -2.97
CA ILE A 206 27.41 14.74 -4.19
C ILE A 206 27.06 16.10 -4.80
N ASP A 207 27.14 17.18 -4.04
CA ASP A 207 26.84 18.53 -4.51
C ASP A 207 27.89 19.03 -5.48
N SER A 208 29.13 18.60 -5.33
CA SER A 208 30.22 18.96 -6.21
C SER A 208 30.10 18.36 -7.62
N LEU A 209 29.47 17.20 -7.76
CA LEU A 209 29.23 16.55 -9.05
C LEU A 209 28.19 17.23 -9.90
N ASN A 210 27.28 17.95 -9.26
CA ASN A 210 26.01 18.23 -9.89
C ASN A 210 26.02 19.44 -10.81
N ASN A 211 27.02 20.30 -10.83
CA ASN A 211 26.80 21.61 -11.42
C ASN A 211 25.38 22.13 -11.19
N GLY A 212 24.74 21.63 -10.10
CA GLY A 212 23.38 21.91 -9.73
C GLY A 212 22.27 21.09 -10.39
N GLY A 213 22.55 20.13 -11.27
CA GLY A 213 21.50 19.37 -11.98
C GLY A 213 20.80 18.28 -11.16
N PHE A 214 19.62 17.84 -11.61
CA PHE A 214 18.94 16.69 -11.07
C PHE A 214 19.38 15.42 -11.81
N TYR A 215 19.85 14.42 -11.05
CA TYR A 215 20.31 13.16 -11.63
C TYR A 215 19.27 12.05 -11.49
N TYR A 216 19.18 11.18 -12.49
CA TYR A 216 18.34 9.99 -12.45
C TYR A 216 18.71 9.07 -11.26
N LYS A 217 20.00 8.86 -11.01
CA LYS A 217 20.49 8.17 -9.80
C LYS A 217 21.07 9.18 -8.83
N HIS A 218 20.26 9.67 -7.91
CA HIS A 218 20.69 10.56 -6.85
C HIS A 218 20.67 9.85 -5.49
N THR A 219 21.38 10.40 -4.53
CA THR A 219 21.41 9.89 -3.14
C THR A 219 20.41 10.64 -2.26
N LYS A 220 20.27 10.16 -1.02
CA LYS A 220 19.43 10.82 0.00
C LYS A 220 19.91 12.22 0.41
N TYR A 221 21.12 12.61 0.01
CA TYR A 221 21.75 13.90 0.36
C TYR A 221 21.65 14.92 -0.78
N TRP A 222 21.06 14.55 -1.91
CA TRP A 222 20.94 15.47 -3.03
C TRP A 222 20.06 16.68 -2.68
N HIS A 223 20.55 17.88 -3.00
CA HIS A 223 19.88 19.19 -2.85
C HIS A 223 20.38 20.21 -3.89
N GLY A 224 20.53 19.77 -5.12
CA GLY A 224 20.93 20.61 -6.24
C GLY A 224 19.79 21.43 -6.84
N ILE A 225 19.99 21.91 -8.07
CA ILE A 225 19.01 22.69 -8.82
C ILE A 225 17.96 21.77 -9.41
N LEU A 226 16.68 22.13 -9.25
CA LEU A 226 15.59 21.38 -9.84
C LEU A 226 15.53 21.61 -11.36
N PRO A 227 15.10 20.57 -12.14
CA PRO A 227 15.01 20.69 -13.57
C PRO A 227 13.96 21.73 -14.01
N LYS A 228 14.24 22.45 -15.07
CA LYS A 228 13.32 23.45 -15.64
C LYS A 228 11.97 22.84 -16.01
N SER A 229 11.96 21.58 -16.47
CA SER A 229 10.74 20.85 -16.79
C SER A 229 9.78 20.72 -15.61
N LEU A 230 10.28 20.62 -14.38
CA LEU A 230 9.44 20.62 -13.18
C LEU A 230 8.78 22.00 -12.98
N HIS A 231 9.55 23.07 -13.10
CA HIS A 231 9.05 24.45 -13.04
C HIS A 231 7.95 24.66 -14.08
N ASP A 232 8.23 24.33 -15.35
CA ASP A 232 7.27 24.47 -16.45
C ASP A 232 6.00 23.63 -16.19
N SER A 233 6.13 22.44 -15.61
CA SER A 233 4.99 21.58 -15.25
C SER A 233 4.10 22.21 -14.17
N ILE A 234 4.69 22.86 -13.18
CA ILE A 234 3.95 23.56 -12.12
C ILE A 234 3.20 24.77 -12.72
N LEU A 235 3.85 25.56 -13.58
CA LEU A 235 3.19 26.66 -14.27
C LEU A 235 2.04 26.18 -15.16
N CYS A 236 2.22 25.07 -15.89
CA CYS A 236 1.14 24.45 -16.67
C CYS A 236 -0.03 24.03 -15.77
N TYR A 237 0.24 23.49 -14.59
CA TYR A 237 -0.80 23.14 -13.63
C TYR A 237 -1.60 24.36 -13.17
N PHE A 238 -0.94 25.48 -12.82
CA PHE A 238 -1.63 26.72 -12.47
C PHE A 238 -2.46 27.24 -13.62
N LEU A 239 -1.91 27.31 -14.83
CA LEU A 239 -2.62 27.76 -16.01
C LEU A 239 -3.87 26.90 -16.31
N ALA A 240 -3.73 25.57 -16.22
CA ALA A 240 -4.86 24.66 -16.39
C ALA A 240 -5.96 24.92 -15.35
N ASN A 241 -5.59 25.24 -14.10
CA ASN A 241 -6.55 25.58 -13.06
C ASN A 241 -7.29 26.88 -13.35
N VAL A 242 -6.58 27.91 -13.77
CA VAL A 242 -7.21 29.20 -14.20
C VAL A 242 -8.21 28.97 -15.33
N VAL A 243 -7.82 28.22 -16.36
CA VAL A 243 -8.72 27.88 -17.47
C VAL A 243 -9.96 27.15 -17.01
N ARG A 244 -9.82 26.21 -16.05
CA ARG A 244 -10.96 25.48 -15.46
C ARG A 244 -11.89 26.40 -14.68
N ASP A 245 -11.35 27.37 -13.93
CA ASP A 245 -12.14 28.37 -13.21
C ASP A 245 -12.94 29.24 -14.16
N LEU A 246 -12.31 29.72 -15.22
CA LEU A 246 -12.98 30.50 -16.28
C LEU A 246 -14.10 29.72 -16.98
N ARG A 247 -13.99 28.39 -17.02
CA ARG A 247 -15.05 27.50 -17.55
C ARG A 247 -16.14 27.14 -16.53
N GLY A 248 -16.16 27.79 -15.36
CA GLY A 248 -17.16 27.59 -14.33
C GLY A 248 -16.97 26.30 -13.49
N ASN A 249 -15.77 25.70 -13.51
CA ASN A 249 -15.48 24.45 -12.83
C ASN A 249 -14.60 24.65 -11.57
N SER A 250 -14.90 25.70 -10.79
CA SER A 250 -14.10 26.12 -9.64
C SER A 250 -14.26 25.23 -8.41
N SER A 251 -15.37 24.51 -8.27
CA SER A 251 -15.66 23.65 -7.09
C SER A 251 -15.00 22.27 -7.13
N SER A 252 -14.44 21.87 -8.27
CA SER A 252 -13.81 20.54 -8.40
C SER A 252 -12.44 20.51 -7.74
N ALA A 253 -12.17 19.46 -6.99
CA ALA A 253 -10.84 19.20 -6.43
C ALA A 253 -9.79 19.08 -7.53
N ARG A 254 -8.61 19.64 -7.25
CA ARG A 254 -7.46 19.64 -8.16
C ARG A 254 -6.22 19.22 -7.40
N SER A 255 -5.39 18.41 -8.04
CA SER A 255 -4.15 17.95 -7.42
C SER A 255 -3.07 17.77 -8.46
N MET A 256 -1.84 18.04 -8.07
CA MET A 256 -0.63 17.69 -8.81
C MET A 256 0.21 16.77 -7.91
N LEU A 257 0.68 15.68 -8.46
CA LEU A 257 1.61 14.78 -7.77
C LEU A 257 3.01 15.00 -8.33
N ILE A 258 3.93 15.40 -7.45
CA ILE A 258 5.37 15.47 -7.74
C ILE A 258 6.03 14.26 -7.08
N ASN A 259 6.44 13.29 -7.89
CA ASN A 259 7.06 12.05 -7.42
C ASN A 259 8.34 11.78 -8.22
N ILE A 260 9.44 12.38 -7.79
CA ILE A 260 10.72 12.34 -8.48
C ILE A 260 11.86 11.71 -7.66
N SER A 261 11.59 11.31 -6.42
CA SER A 261 12.59 10.69 -5.56
C SER A 261 11.97 9.66 -4.61
N ARG A 262 12.70 8.58 -4.35
CA ARG A 262 12.38 7.60 -3.29
C ARG A 262 12.86 8.05 -1.90
N PHE A 263 13.71 9.07 -1.81
CA PHE A 263 14.29 9.52 -0.55
C PHE A 263 13.47 10.64 0.09
N VAL A 264 13.02 10.41 1.32
CA VAL A 264 12.19 11.38 2.08
C VAL A 264 12.90 12.72 2.27
N THR A 265 14.23 12.72 2.44
CA THR A 265 15.01 13.95 2.57
C THR A 265 14.97 14.80 1.31
N VAL A 266 15.10 14.15 0.14
CA VAL A 266 15.00 14.83 -1.17
C VAL A 266 13.57 15.33 -1.41
N GLN A 267 12.55 14.52 -1.08
CA GLN A 267 11.16 14.96 -1.18
C GLN A 267 10.86 16.20 -0.31
N LYS A 268 11.41 16.26 0.91
CA LYS A 268 11.30 17.44 1.77
C LYS A 268 11.95 18.66 1.16
N TYR A 269 13.16 18.51 0.64
CA TYR A 269 13.87 19.59 -0.03
C TYR A 269 13.07 20.15 -1.22
N ILE A 270 12.53 19.24 -2.06
CA ILE A 270 11.69 19.64 -3.21
C ILE A 270 10.42 20.36 -2.73
N LYS A 271 9.79 19.85 -1.67
CA LYS A 271 8.62 20.52 -1.08
C LYS A 271 8.96 21.94 -0.62
N GLU A 272 10.04 22.11 0.13
CA GLU A 272 10.49 23.42 0.64
C GLU A 272 10.80 24.38 -0.52
N TRP A 273 11.37 23.86 -1.61
CA TRP A 273 11.63 24.67 -2.80
C TRP A 273 10.31 25.10 -3.48
N VAL A 274 9.37 24.18 -3.65
CA VAL A 274 8.05 24.50 -4.23
C VAL A 274 7.30 25.52 -3.38
N ASP A 275 7.26 25.32 -2.07
CA ASP A 275 6.61 26.25 -1.14
C ASP A 275 7.24 27.67 -1.24
N LYS A 276 8.58 27.74 -1.31
CA LYS A 276 9.29 29.04 -1.41
C LYS A 276 9.09 29.76 -2.73
N GLU A 277 8.96 29.02 -3.81
CA GLU A 277 8.87 29.60 -5.17
C GLU A 277 7.44 29.99 -5.57
N TYR A 278 6.41 29.35 -4.97
CA TYR A 278 5.02 29.49 -5.42
C TYR A 278 4.04 29.88 -4.31
N ASP A 279 4.48 30.12 -3.07
CA ASP A 279 3.69 30.76 -2.02
C ASP A 279 3.77 32.30 -2.14
#